data_429153f9b7ab4c2d014db6558235829f
#
_entry.id   429153f9b7ab4c2d014db6558235829f
#
_cell.length_a   1.000
_cell.length_b   1.000
_cell.length_c   1.000
_cell.angle_alpha   90.00
_cell.angle_beta   90.00
_cell.angle_gamma   90.00
#
_symmetry.space_group_name_H-M   'P 1'
#
loop_
_entity.id
_entity.type
_entity.pdbx_description
1 polymer ?
#
loop_
_entity_poly.entity_id
_entity_poly.type
_entity_poly.pdbx_seq_one_letter_code
_entity_poly.pdbx_strand_id
1 'polypeptide(L)'
;NSNGFENDAPQTPRQIMNNSIARKKEMAWMKKIGIVGIKVDFFGGDKQETMKLYEDILSDANDYGLEVIFHGCTMPRGWERMYPNYVSSEAALASENVYFTDYHAKKEAFEMTMHPFSRNAVASFDWGGVMMNKYLSRDNKSRHQRYTSDVFEMATAITNQGSVNCVCRYPNNLQDVPQWELDWLKGLPTAWDDVKFIAGYPTKYAVVARKASQENGSGAAINNGKWIVGGLNATDKPLTLTLNLPVFAGKTVEYLTDQPKKQGEKFYTSVKKTLKVGKNGKAKVVIQPNGGIIIN
;
A
#
# COMPACT_ATOMS: atom_id res chain seq x y z
N ASN A 1 -1.29 7.27 17.12
CA ASN A 1 -0.88 7.68 18.46
C ASN A 1 0.62 7.43 18.65
N SER A 2 1.31 8.22 19.49
CA SER A 2 2.74 8.01 19.77
C SER A 2 2.92 6.88 20.80
N ASN A 3 4.00 6.12 20.68
CA ASN A 3 4.36 5.11 21.68
C ASN A 3 4.69 5.70 23.07
N GLY A 4 5.05 7.00 23.12
CA GLY A 4 5.39 7.73 24.35
C GLY A 4 6.87 7.74 24.73
N PHE A 5 7.75 7.03 24.03
CA PHE A 5 9.21 7.08 24.24
C PHE A 5 9.89 8.17 23.42
N GLU A 6 9.34 8.51 22.28
CA GLU A 6 9.86 9.55 21.40
C GLU A 6 9.30 10.93 21.76
N ASN A 7 10.18 11.92 21.75
CA ASN A 7 9.79 13.31 22.07
C ASN A 7 9.28 14.10 20.85
N ASP A 8 9.38 13.53 19.64
CA ASP A 8 9.25 14.26 18.38
C ASP A 8 7.84 14.21 17.75
N ALA A 9 6.83 13.77 18.50
CA ALA A 9 5.45 13.72 18.04
C ALA A 9 4.55 14.76 18.75
N PRO A 10 4.71 16.06 18.46
CA PRO A 10 3.98 17.11 19.17
C PRO A 10 2.47 17.09 18.94
N GLN A 11 2.02 16.43 17.85
CA GLN A 11 0.61 16.33 17.46
C GLN A 11 -0.16 15.25 18.23
N THR A 12 0.51 14.39 18.99
CA THR A 12 -0.13 13.25 19.67
C THR A 12 0.04 13.35 21.18
N PRO A 13 -0.90 12.81 21.97
CA PRO A 13 -0.73 12.72 23.41
C PRO A 13 0.54 11.95 23.78
N ARG A 14 1.35 12.56 24.64
CA ARG A 14 2.60 11.95 25.10
C ARG A 14 2.35 11.03 26.29
N GLN A 15 3.20 10.02 26.47
CA GLN A 15 3.19 9.12 27.62
C GLN A 15 1.84 8.44 27.90
N ILE A 16 1.07 8.17 26.84
CA ILE A 16 -0.17 7.41 26.94
C ILE A 16 0.10 5.94 26.64
N MET A 17 0.69 5.62 25.48
CA MET A 17 0.84 4.24 25.04
C MET A 17 1.91 3.47 25.84
N ASN A 18 2.94 4.12 26.36
CA ASN A 18 3.98 3.49 27.17
C ASN A 18 3.58 3.26 28.64
N ASN A 19 2.45 3.79 29.07
CA ASN A 19 1.93 3.62 30.44
C ASN A 19 0.66 2.78 30.40
N SER A 20 0.65 1.61 31.05
CA SER A 20 -0.47 0.68 30.99
C SER A 20 -1.81 1.27 31.47
N ILE A 21 -1.80 2.05 32.57
CA ILE A 21 -3.02 2.66 33.12
C ILE A 21 -3.57 3.72 32.16
N ALA A 22 -2.69 4.61 31.67
CA ALA A 22 -3.08 5.67 30.73
C ALA A 22 -3.55 5.07 29.41
N ARG A 23 -2.84 4.07 28.88
CA ARG A 23 -3.17 3.37 27.62
C ARG A 23 -4.54 2.69 27.70
N LYS A 24 -4.82 1.96 28.76
CA LYS A 24 -6.14 1.28 28.95
C LYS A 24 -7.29 2.28 29.07
N LYS A 25 -7.07 3.39 29.76
CA LYS A 25 -8.06 4.47 29.85
C LYS A 25 -8.35 5.09 28.49
N GLU A 26 -7.31 5.34 27.69
CA GLU A 26 -7.44 5.86 26.32
C GLU A 26 -8.17 4.86 25.41
N MET A 27 -7.80 3.59 25.43
CA MET A 27 -8.42 2.54 24.64
C MET A 27 -9.90 2.33 25.03
N ALA A 28 -10.23 2.43 26.30
CA ALA A 28 -11.63 2.39 26.77
C ALA A 28 -12.45 3.56 26.19
N TRP A 29 -11.87 4.76 26.16
CA TRP A 29 -12.50 5.92 25.53
C TRP A 29 -12.64 5.73 24.02
N MET A 30 -11.61 5.27 23.33
CA MET A 30 -11.64 4.98 21.90
C MET A 30 -12.76 3.99 21.53
N LYS A 31 -12.87 2.90 22.28
CA LYS A 31 -13.97 1.94 22.13
C LYS A 31 -15.34 2.57 22.32
N LYS A 32 -15.49 3.39 23.36
CA LYS A 32 -16.74 4.09 23.66
C LYS A 32 -17.22 5.00 22.52
N ILE A 33 -16.31 5.65 21.81
CA ILE A 33 -16.63 6.54 20.69
C ILE A 33 -16.66 5.83 19.32
N GLY A 34 -16.50 4.51 19.29
CA GLY A 34 -16.63 3.70 18.06
C GLY A 34 -15.38 3.58 17.21
N ILE A 35 -14.19 3.89 17.75
CA ILE A 35 -12.91 3.60 17.08
C ILE A 35 -12.71 2.09 17.06
N VAL A 36 -12.33 1.56 15.89
CA VAL A 36 -12.10 0.12 15.65
C VAL A 36 -10.62 -0.24 15.59
N GLY A 37 -9.73 0.73 15.39
CA GLY A 37 -8.29 0.49 15.33
C GLY A 37 -7.47 1.75 15.52
N ILE A 38 -6.19 1.55 15.82
CA ILE A 38 -5.23 2.62 16.08
C ILE A 38 -3.94 2.43 15.30
N LYS A 39 -3.37 3.52 14.82
CA LYS A 39 -1.98 3.60 14.37
C LYS A 39 -1.13 4.10 15.53
N VAL A 40 -0.15 3.30 15.96
CA VAL A 40 0.82 3.68 16.99
C VAL A 40 2.18 3.86 16.34
N ASP A 41 2.79 5.02 16.52
CA ASP A 41 3.93 5.49 15.75
C ASP A 41 5.12 5.89 16.64
N PHE A 42 6.28 6.15 16.01
CA PHE A 42 7.49 6.70 16.61
C PHE A 42 8.18 5.77 17.62
N PHE A 43 8.29 4.49 17.30
CA PHE A 43 9.06 3.56 18.13
C PHE A 43 10.58 3.75 17.92
N GLY A 44 11.31 3.90 19.00
CA GLY A 44 12.76 4.15 19.00
C GLY A 44 13.62 2.90 18.84
N GLY A 45 13.35 2.05 17.85
CA GLY A 45 14.14 0.86 17.53
C GLY A 45 13.62 -0.45 18.15
N ASP A 46 14.53 -1.37 18.49
CA ASP A 46 14.22 -2.76 18.88
C ASP A 46 14.85 -3.18 20.21
N LYS A 47 15.07 -2.23 21.10
CA LYS A 47 15.51 -2.53 22.47
C LYS A 47 14.46 -3.36 23.21
N GLN A 48 14.88 -4.07 24.24
CA GLN A 48 14.00 -4.96 25.02
C GLN A 48 12.73 -4.26 25.52
N GLU A 49 12.86 -3.05 26.09
CA GLU A 49 11.71 -2.28 26.54
C GLU A 49 10.73 -1.93 25.41
N THR A 50 11.27 -1.60 24.24
CA THR A 50 10.46 -1.28 23.06
C THR A 50 9.76 -2.55 22.53
N MET A 51 10.46 -3.67 22.47
CA MET A 51 9.87 -4.95 22.05
C MET A 51 8.74 -5.37 22.99
N LYS A 52 8.95 -5.24 24.30
CA LYS A 52 7.90 -5.51 25.28
C LYS A 52 6.71 -4.56 25.12
N LEU A 53 6.94 -3.29 24.77
CA LEU A 53 5.87 -2.32 24.56
C LEU A 53 4.99 -2.68 23.36
N TYR A 54 5.55 -3.21 22.25
CA TYR A 54 4.74 -3.70 21.13
C TYR A 54 3.72 -4.76 21.61
N GLU A 55 4.19 -5.74 22.37
CA GLU A 55 3.34 -6.82 22.86
C GLU A 55 2.33 -6.34 23.88
N ASP A 56 2.73 -5.46 24.81
CA ASP A 56 1.83 -4.85 25.80
C ASP A 56 0.71 -4.04 25.11
N ILE A 57 1.02 -3.29 24.05
CA ILE A 57 0.02 -2.53 23.29
C ILE A 57 -0.94 -3.48 22.54
N LEU A 58 -0.42 -4.52 21.91
CA LEU A 58 -1.25 -5.50 21.19
C LEU A 58 -2.20 -6.22 22.15
N SER A 59 -1.66 -6.68 23.29
CA SER A 59 -2.47 -7.36 24.32
C SER A 59 -3.58 -6.46 24.87
N ASP A 60 -3.22 -5.23 25.30
CA ASP A 60 -4.20 -4.29 25.84
C ASP A 60 -5.24 -3.88 24.78
N ALA A 61 -4.82 -3.62 23.54
CA ALA A 61 -5.73 -3.27 22.45
C ALA A 61 -6.73 -4.41 22.13
N ASN A 62 -6.28 -5.66 22.21
CA ASN A 62 -7.15 -6.81 22.03
C ASN A 62 -8.28 -6.87 23.07
N ASP A 63 -8.00 -6.54 24.35
CA ASP A 63 -8.99 -6.48 25.41
C ASP A 63 -10.10 -5.47 25.14
N TYR A 64 -9.78 -4.42 24.39
CA TYR A 64 -10.73 -3.37 23.98
C TYR A 64 -11.32 -3.58 22.58
N GLY A 65 -10.93 -4.65 21.87
CA GLY A 65 -11.39 -4.93 20.51
C GLY A 65 -10.89 -3.91 19.49
N LEU A 66 -9.66 -3.42 19.66
CA LEU A 66 -8.99 -2.47 18.76
C LEU A 66 -7.95 -3.17 17.91
N GLU A 67 -8.00 -2.94 16.61
CA GLU A 67 -6.93 -3.31 15.66
C GLU A 67 -5.73 -2.36 15.80
N VAL A 68 -4.53 -2.87 15.50
CA VAL A 68 -3.29 -2.09 15.66
C VAL A 68 -2.43 -2.12 14.41
N ILE A 69 -2.00 -0.95 13.98
CA ILE A 69 -0.96 -0.72 12.97
C ILE A 69 0.22 -0.02 13.64
N PHE A 70 1.45 -0.53 13.44
CA PHE A 70 2.66 0.11 13.93
C PHE A 70 3.39 0.88 12.84
N HIS A 71 3.84 2.09 13.18
CA HIS A 71 4.71 2.92 12.36
C HIS A 71 5.97 3.35 13.10
N GLY A 72 6.97 3.87 12.38
CA GLY A 72 8.28 4.19 12.97
C GLY A 72 8.84 3.01 13.78
N CYS A 73 8.67 1.81 13.29
CA CYS A 73 8.76 0.58 14.06
C CYS A 73 9.82 -0.38 13.52
N THR A 74 10.15 -1.39 14.31
CA THR A 74 11.02 -2.49 13.85
C THR A 74 10.29 -3.48 12.96
N MET A 75 11.06 -4.35 12.29
CA MET A 75 10.53 -5.47 11.50
C MET A 75 9.61 -6.38 12.36
N PRO A 76 8.48 -6.85 11.82
CA PRO A 76 7.59 -7.78 12.51
C PRO A 76 8.32 -9.04 12.98
N ARG A 77 7.91 -9.52 14.15
CA ARG A 77 8.51 -10.70 14.83
C ARG A 77 7.52 -11.85 14.97
N GLY A 78 6.56 -11.97 14.05
CA GLY A 78 5.52 -13.00 14.09
C GLY A 78 4.31 -12.61 14.92
N TRP A 79 4.12 -11.31 15.17
CA TRP A 79 2.97 -10.80 15.95
C TRP A 79 1.62 -11.17 15.36
N GLU A 80 1.53 -11.26 14.03
CA GLU A 80 0.31 -11.70 13.31
C GLU A 80 -0.14 -13.14 13.66
N ARG A 81 0.75 -13.94 14.25
CA ARG A 81 0.44 -15.30 14.71
C ARG A 81 0.07 -15.36 16.19
N MET A 82 0.44 -14.32 16.94
CA MET A 82 0.23 -14.24 18.39
C MET A 82 -0.97 -13.36 18.73
N TYR A 83 -1.20 -12.31 17.97
CA TYR A 83 -2.18 -11.26 18.23
C TYR A 83 -3.09 -11.08 17.02
N PRO A 84 -4.38 -11.53 17.10
CA PRO A 84 -5.30 -11.44 15.96
C PRO A 84 -5.65 -10.01 15.57
N ASN A 85 -5.45 -9.06 16.47
CA ASN A 85 -5.66 -7.64 16.26
C ASN A 85 -4.44 -6.89 15.71
N TYR A 86 -3.31 -7.57 15.45
CA TYR A 86 -2.22 -6.98 14.70
C TYR A 86 -2.57 -6.98 13.20
N VAL A 87 -2.69 -5.81 12.62
CA VAL A 87 -3.09 -5.65 11.21
C VAL A 87 -1.87 -5.59 10.29
N SER A 88 -0.95 -4.69 10.59
CA SER A 88 0.25 -4.45 9.80
C SER A 88 1.24 -3.56 10.52
N SER A 89 2.40 -3.36 9.93
CA SER A 89 3.35 -2.33 10.33
C SER A 89 4.15 -1.81 9.14
N GLU A 90 4.76 -0.66 9.32
CA GLU A 90 5.63 -0.02 8.33
C GLU A 90 6.98 -0.76 8.22
N ALA A 91 7.93 -0.47 9.09
CA ALA A 91 9.28 -1.03 9.16
C ALA A 91 10.08 -0.96 7.84
N ALA A 92 9.76 -0.03 6.95
CA ALA A 92 10.46 0.31 5.72
C ALA A 92 10.00 1.71 5.28
N LEU A 93 10.69 2.33 4.33
CA LEU A 93 10.24 3.61 3.77
C LEU A 93 8.89 3.42 3.07
N ALA A 94 7.89 4.13 3.56
CA ALA A 94 6.52 4.08 3.05
C ALA A 94 6.29 5.13 1.97
N SER A 95 5.21 4.99 1.19
CA SER A 95 4.86 5.95 0.13
C SER A 95 4.62 7.37 0.67
N GLU A 96 4.26 7.54 1.95
CA GLU A 96 4.13 8.85 2.58
C GLU A 96 5.41 9.69 2.52
N ASN A 97 6.58 9.06 2.39
CA ASN A 97 7.86 9.77 2.29
C ASN A 97 7.95 10.69 1.07
N VAL A 98 7.14 10.44 0.03
CA VAL A 98 7.04 11.32 -1.15
C VAL A 98 6.65 12.75 -0.78
N TYR A 99 5.92 12.94 0.33
CA TYR A 99 5.54 14.26 0.83
C TYR A 99 6.70 15.02 1.48
N PHE A 100 7.72 14.34 1.97
CA PHE A 100 8.77 14.98 2.75
C PHE A 100 9.79 15.69 1.86
N THR A 101 10.28 15.03 0.81
CA THR A 101 11.28 15.62 -0.07
C THR A 101 11.12 15.18 -1.53
N ASP A 102 11.62 16.00 -2.46
CA ASP A 102 11.72 15.65 -3.89
C ASP A 102 12.59 14.41 -4.12
N TYR A 103 13.59 14.18 -3.27
CA TYR A 103 14.44 13.00 -3.31
C TYR A 103 13.60 11.72 -3.11
N HIS A 104 12.77 11.68 -2.08
CA HIS A 104 11.90 10.53 -1.82
C HIS A 104 10.86 10.33 -2.93
N ALA A 105 10.24 11.41 -3.42
CA ALA A 105 9.31 11.31 -4.54
C ALA A 105 9.96 10.71 -5.81
N LYS A 106 11.24 11.03 -6.07
CA LYS A 106 12.01 10.42 -7.17
C LYS A 106 12.39 8.96 -6.90
N LYS A 107 12.47 8.55 -5.64
CA LYS A 107 12.86 7.19 -5.24
C LYS A 107 11.67 6.24 -5.04
N GLU A 108 10.46 6.73 -5.02
CA GLU A 108 9.27 5.94 -4.75
C GLU A 108 9.16 4.67 -5.60
N ALA A 109 9.37 4.78 -6.91
CA ALA A 109 9.30 3.62 -7.79
C ALA A 109 10.35 2.54 -7.43
N PHE A 110 11.57 2.96 -7.07
CA PHE A 110 12.63 2.08 -6.58
C PHE A 110 12.20 1.36 -5.29
N GLU A 111 11.65 2.08 -4.33
CA GLU A 111 11.23 1.55 -3.03
C GLU A 111 10.05 0.59 -3.20
N MET A 112 9.00 0.99 -3.92
CA MET A 112 7.81 0.16 -4.13
C MET A 112 8.09 -1.12 -4.93
N THR A 113 9.09 -1.14 -5.79
CA THR A 113 9.51 -2.36 -6.49
C THR A 113 10.48 -3.24 -5.69
N MET A 114 10.99 -2.76 -4.55
CA MET A 114 11.79 -3.52 -3.61
C MET A 114 10.92 -4.25 -2.57
N HIS A 115 9.86 -3.61 -2.09
CA HIS A 115 9.05 -4.10 -0.97
C HIS A 115 8.46 -5.50 -1.15
N PRO A 116 7.94 -5.91 -2.33
CA PRO A 116 7.44 -7.27 -2.53
C PRO A 116 8.47 -8.37 -2.28
N PHE A 117 9.77 -8.05 -2.43
CA PHE A 117 10.87 -9.00 -2.24
C PHE A 117 11.51 -8.95 -0.86
N SER A 118 11.20 -7.93 -0.07
CA SER A 118 11.84 -7.69 1.23
C SER A 118 10.80 -7.56 2.33
N ARG A 119 10.34 -6.33 2.62
CA ARG A 119 9.48 -6.04 3.76
C ARG A 119 8.15 -6.81 3.72
N ASN A 120 7.49 -6.86 2.59
CA ASN A 120 6.19 -7.54 2.45
C ASN A 120 6.32 -9.07 2.34
N ALA A 121 7.51 -9.60 2.09
CA ALA A 121 7.79 -11.04 2.15
C ALA A 121 7.82 -11.57 3.60
N VAL A 122 8.00 -10.69 4.59
CA VAL A 122 8.07 -11.06 6.01
C VAL A 122 6.67 -11.15 6.64
N ALA A 123 5.85 -10.12 6.43
CA ALA A 123 4.51 -10.01 7.02
C ALA A 123 3.70 -8.92 6.32
N SER A 124 2.42 -8.75 6.73
CA SER A 124 1.55 -7.64 6.34
C SER A 124 2.27 -6.29 6.49
N PHE A 125 2.11 -5.42 5.51
CA PHE A 125 2.86 -4.20 5.36
C PHE A 125 1.95 -2.99 5.16
N ASP A 126 2.09 -1.99 6.01
CA ASP A 126 1.52 -0.67 5.76
C ASP A 126 2.56 0.17 5.00
N TRP A 127 2.44 0.19 3.67
CA TRP A 127 3.35 0.93 2.80
C TRP A 127 3.00 2.41 2.67
N GLY A 128 2.11 2.95 3.53
CA GLY A 128 1.66 4.35 3.54
C GLY A 128 0.46 4.62 2.63
N GLY A 129 0.11 3.71 1.73
CA GLY A 129 -1.08 3.75 0.89
C GLY A 129 -0.85 4.18 -0.55
N VAL A 130 -1.96 4.30 -1.29
CA VAL A 130 -2.01 4.67 -2.71
C VAL A 130 -1.99 6.19 -2.85
N MET A 131 -0.93 6.74 -3.42
CA MET A 131 -0.71 8.20 -3.52
C MET A 131 -1.30 8.78 -4.81
N MET A 132 -2.60 9.08 -4.82
CA MET A 132 -3.28 9.60 -6.02
C MET A 132 -3.06 11.09 -6.26
N ASN A 133 -2.43 11.83 -5.34
CA ASN A 133 -2.10 13.24 -5.55
C ASN A 133 -0.96 13.41 -6.55
N LYS A 134 -1.18 14.13 -7.61
CA LYS A 134 -0.11 14.49 -8.58
C LYS A 134 0.81 15.57 -8.04
N TYR A 135 0.28 16.47 -7.24
CA TYR A 135 1.02 17.52 -6.55
C TYR A 135 1.00 17.26 -5.05
N LEU A 136 2.12 17.46 -4.39
CA LEU A 136 2.37 17.08 -3.00
C LEU A 136 2.30 18.27 -2.04
N SER A 137 1.55 19.31 -2.42
CA SER A 137 1.22 20.47 -1.59
C SER A 137 -0.21 20.93 -1.82
N ARG A 138 -0.78 21.63 -0.84
CA ARG A 138 -2.17 22.12 -0.92
C ARG A 138 -2.37 23.21 -1.98
N ASP A 139 -1.32 23.92 -2.35
CA ASP A 139 -1.34 25.01 -3.36
C ASP A 139 -0.86 24.54 -4.75
N ASN A 140 -0.46 23.26 -4.90
CA ASN A 140 0.10 22.68 -6.11
C ASN A 140 1.42 23.32 -6.58
N LYS A 141 2.09 24.12 -5.76
CA LYS A 141 3.26 24.92 -6.13
C LYS A 141 4.40 24.85 -5.13
N SER A 142 4.09 24.85 -3.83
CA SER A 142 5.09 25.01 -2.76
C SER A 142 5.96 23.77 -2.52
N ARG A 143 5.61 22.64 -3.10
CA ARG A 143 6.38 21.41 -3.04
C ARG A 143 6.55 20.77 -4.42
N HIS A 144 7.32 19.72 -4.47
CA HIS A 144 7.53 18.88 -5.64
C HIS A 144 6.26 18.11 -6.05
N GLN A 145 6.34 17.40 -7.16
CA GLN A 145 5.30 16.53 -7.69
C GLN A 145 5.62 15.05 -7.44
N ARG A 146 4.61 14.17 -7.56
CA ARG A 146 4.81 12.73 -7.70
C ARG A 146 5.42 12.43 -9.08
N TYR A 147 6.31 11.43 -9.15
CA TYR A 147 6.98 11.01 -10.40
C TYR A 147 6.43 9.71 -10.99
N THR A 148 5.72 8.92 -10.21
CA THR A 148 5.02 7.71 -10.63
C THR A 148 3.71 8.02 -11.34
N SER A 149 3.17 7.05 -12.09
CA SER A 149 1.86 7.18 -12.74
C SER A 149 0.70 6.86 -11.81
N ASP A 150 -0.52 7.23 -12.19
CA ASP A 150 -1.73 6.84 -11.45
C ASP A 150 -1.90 5.32 -11.43
N VAL A 151 -1.62 4.63 -12.55
CA VAL A 151 -1.70 3.16 -12.61
C VAL A 151 -0.59 2.50 -11.80
N PHE A 152 0.59 3.13 -11.68
CA PHE A 152 1.64 2.68 -10.76
C PHE A 152 1.11 2.68 -9.32
N GLU A 153 0.56 3.81 -8.87
CA GLU A 153 0.03 3.95 -7.52
C GLU A 153 -1.08 2.92 -7.23
N MET A 154 -2.03 2.79 -8.14
CA MET A 154 -3.11 1.80 -8.01
C MET A 154 -2.56 0.37 -7.92
N ALA A 155 -1.52 0.05 -8.69
CA ALA A 155 -0.91 -1.28 -8.71
C ALA A 155 -0.10 -1.59 -7.43
N THR A 156 0.35 -0.57 -6.67
CA THR A 156 1.01 -0.79 -5.37
C THR A 156 0.13 -1.56 -4.41
N ALA A 157 -1.20 -1.36 -4.45
CA ALA A 157 -2.17 -2.06 -3.62
C ALA A 157 -2.30 -3.57 -3.95
N ILE A 158 -1.76 -4.01 -5.09
CA ILE A 158 -1.70 -5.41 -5.48
C ILE A 158 -0.30 -5.98 -5.23
N THR A 159 0.75 -5.23 -5.51
CA THR A 159 2.13 -5.68 -5.32
C THR A 159 2.53 -5.69 -3.85
N ASN A 160 2.06 -4.71 -3.07
CA ASN A 160 2.18 -4.69 -1.62
C ASN A 160 0.87 -5.18 -0.97
N GLN A 161 0.94 -5.65 0.26
CA GLN A 161 -0.21 -6.23 0.95
C GLN A 161 -0.28 -5.75 2.39
N GLY A 162 -1.37 -5.07 2.69
CA GLY A 162 -1.88 -4.75 4.01
C GLY A 162 -3.39 -4.96 4.05
N SER A 163 -3.93 -5.28 5.23
CA SER A 163 -5.39 -5.48 5.41
C SER A 163 -6.15 -4.16 5.47
N VAL A 164 -5.46 -3.07 5.77
CA VAL A 164 -6.00 -1.70 5.74
C VAL A 164 -5.21 -0.89 4.73
N ASN A 165 -5.90 -0.41 3.70
CA ASN A 165 -5.30 0.39 2.64
C ASN A 165 -5.81 1.83 2.70
N CYS A 166 -4.88 2.78 2.67
CA CYS A 166 -5.20 4.20 2.55
C CYS A 166 -5.13 4.64 1.09
N VAL A 167 -6.02 5.54 0.69
CA VAL A 167 -5.94 6.25 -0.58
C VAL A 167 -5.77 7.73 -0.27
N CYS A 168 -4.59 8.27 -0.61
CA CYS A 168 -4.23 9.64 -0.28
C CYS A 168 -4.64 10.59 -1.39
N ARG A 169 -5.42 11.62 -1.02
CA ARG A 169 -5.88 12.64 -1.95
C ARG A 169 -6.17 13.95 -1.22
N TYR A 170 -5.62 15.05 -1.73
CA TYR A 170 -5.93 16.40 -1.25
C TYR A 170 -7.16 16.99 -1.96
N PRO A 171 -7.97 17.82 -1.28
CA PRO A 171 -9.13 18.47 -1.88
C PRO A 171 -8.83 19.25 -3.15
N ASN A 172 -7.69 19.92 -3.23
CA ASN A 172 -7.25 20.68 -4.39
C ASN A 172 -6.85 19.82 -5.61
N ASN A 173 -6.76 18.50 -5.43
CA ASN A 173 -6.45 17.55 -6.50
C ASN A 173 -7.66 16.68 -6.90
N LEU A 174 -8.87 17.05 -6.48
CA LEU A 174 -10.06 16.24 -6.76
C LEU A 174 -10.35 16.05 -8.25
N GLN A 175 -9.93 16.96 -9.10
CA GLN A 175 -10.15 16.92 -10.54
C GLN A 175 -8.96 16.29 -11.32
N ASP A 176 -7.83 16.05 -10.67
CA ASP A 176 -6.62 15.54 -11.32
C ASP A 176 -6.66 14.04 -11.60
N VAL A 177 -7.55 13.31 -10.93
CA VAL A 177 -7.70 11.86 -11.02
C VAL A 177 -9.02 11.53 -11.71
N PRO A 178 -9.03 10.75 -12.80
CA PRO A 178 -10.23 10.28 -13.45
C PRO A 178 -11.16 9.52 -12.50
N GLN A 179 -12.46 9.76 -12.58
CA GLN A 179 -13.43 9.13 -11.67
C GLN A 179 -13.36 7.59 -11.70
N TRP A 180 -13.08 6.99 -12.86
CA TRP A 180 -12.99 5.54 -13.00
C TRP A 180 -11.84 4.90 -12.18
N GLU A 181 -10.76 5.63 -11.92
CA GLU A 181 -9.68 5.17 -11.05
C GLU A 181 -10.13 5.09 -9.60
N LEU A 182 -10.85 6.11 -9.16
CA LEU A 182 -11.43 6.13 -7.82
C LEU A 182 -12.48 5.03 -7.63
N ASP A 183 -13.29 4.78 -8.66
CA ASP A 183 -14.30 3.73 -8.63
C ASP A 183 -13.64 2.34 -8.62
N TRP A 184 -12.54 2.16 -9.33
CA TRP A 184 -11.73 0.95 -9.26
C TRP A 184 -11.16 0.74 -7.85
N LEU A 185 -10.58 1.79 -7.24
CA LEU A 185 -10.02 1.75 -5.89
C LEU A 185 -11.06 1.43 -4.81
N LYS A 186 -12.31 1.87 -4.96
CA LYS A 186 -13.41 1.48 -4.06
C LYS A 186 -13.70 -0.03 -4.07
N GLY A 187 -13.46 -0.68 -5.20
CA GLY A 187 -13.62 -2.14 -5.35
C GLY A 187 -12.38 -2.96 -5.01
N LEU A 188 -11.34 -2.34 -4.46
CA LEU A 188 -10.07 -3.01 -4.15
C LEU A 188 -10.24 -3.99 -2.97
N PRO A 189 -9.90 -5.28 -3.15
CA PRO A 189 -9.85 -6.23 -2.05
C PRO A 189 -8.74 -5.90 -1.06
N THR A 190 -8.97 -6.17 0.22
CA THR A 190 -7.98 -6.01 1.29
C THR A 190 -7.54 -7.34 1.89
N ALA A 191 -8.24 -8.43 1.57
CA ALA A 191 -7.84 -9.78 1.93
C ALA A 191 -7.72 -10.69 0.70
N TRP A 192 -6.78 -11.61 0.76
CA TRP A 192 -6.34 -12.39 -0.37
C TRP A 192 -6.20 -13.87 0.02
N ASP A 193 -6.80 -14.78 -0.77
CA ASP A 193 -6.73 -16.22 -0.57
C ASP A 193 -5.47 -16.84 -1.16
N ASP A 194 -4.90 -16.22 -2.19
CA ASP A 194 -3.72 -16.76 -2.88
C ASP A 194 -2.88 -15.62 -3.47
N VAL A 195 -1.58 -15.85 -3.59
CA VAL A 195 -0.61 -14.93 -4.21
C VAL A 195 0.32 -15.70 -5.13
N LYS A 196 0.61 -15.12 -6.30
CA LYS A 196 1.59 -15.65 -7.26
C LYS A 196 2.56 -14.57 -7.68
N PHE A 197 3.82 -14.82 -7.47
CA PHE A 197 4.87 -14.02 -8.08
C PHE A 197 4.97 -14.37 -9.57
N ILE A 198 4.77 -13.38 -10.44
CA ILE A 198 4.73 -13.58 -11.89
C ILE A 198 6.08 -13.26 -12.52
N ALA A 199 6.65 -12.10 -12.21
CA ALA A 199 7.93 -11.66 -12.72
C ALA A 199 8.49 -10.52 -11.86
N GLY A 200 9.80 -10.36 -11.79
CA GLY A 200 10.38 -9.20 -11.11
C GLY A 200 11.87 -9.33 -10.86
N TYR A 201 12.44 -8.18 -10.55
CA TYR A 201 13.77 -8.03 -10.02
C TYR A 201 13.75 -6.86 -9.01
N PRO A 202 14.24 -7.05 -7.78
CA PRO A 202 14.20 -6.01 -6.75
C PRO A 202 14.72 -4.68 -7.27
N THR A 203 14.03 -3.60 -6.94
CA THR A 203 14.36 -2.21 -7.32
C THR A 203 14.23 -1.89 -8.82
N LYS A 204 13.81 -2.83 -9.64
CA LYS A 204 13.64 -2.64 -11.09
C LYS A 204 12.19 -2.76 -11.52
N TYR A 205 11.55 -3.87 -11.19
CA TYR A 205 10.15 -4.10 -11.50
C TYR A 205 9.59 -5.25 -10.65
N ALA A 206 8.28 -5.24 -10.46
CA ALA A 206 7.57 -6.32 -9.78
C ALA A 206 6.23 -6.56 -10.45
N VAL A 207 5.88 -7.82 -10.69
CA VAL A 207 4.55 -8.24 -11.18
C VAL A 207 4.05 -9.35 -10.28
N VAL A 208 2.93 -9.09 -9.60
CA VAL A 208 2.31 -9.99 -8.62
C VAL A 208 0.85 -10.19 -8.99
N ALA A 209 0.38 -11.42 -8.92
CA ALA A 209 -1.03 -11.76 -9.01
C ALA A 209 -1.57 -12.14 -7.64
N ARG A 210 -2.75 -11.63 -7.27
CA ARG A 210 -3.44 -11.99 -6.04
C ARG A 210 -4.86 -12.39 -6.32
N LYS A 211 -5.36 -13.40 -5.61
CA LYS A 211 -6.75 -13.84 -5.65
C LYS A 211 -7.49 -13.23 -4.49
N ALA A 212 -8.50 -12.40 -4.78
CA ALA A 212 -9.34 -11.81 -3.76
C ALA A 212 -10.06 -12.87 -2.93
N SER A 213 -10.15 -12.67 -1.62
CA SER A 213 -10.87 -13.59 -0.74
C SER A 213 -12.36 -13.62 -1.06
N GLN A 214 -12.96 -14.79 -0.93
CA GLN A 214 -14.42 -14.96 -1.07
C GLN A 214 -15.17 -14.57 0.21
N GLU A 215 -14.53 -14.62 1.37
CA GLU A 215 -15.17 -14.48 2.68
C GLU A 215 -15.23 -13.03 3.18
N ASN A 216 -14.82 -12.05 2.38
CA ASN A 216 -14.65 -10.71 2.91
C ASN A 216 -15.82 -9.78 2.81
N GLY A 217 -16.28 -9.38 3.97
CA GLY A 217 -17.23 -8.31 4.18
C GLY A 217 -16.75 -6.88 3.90
N SER A 218 -15.55 -6.66 3.39
CA SER A 218 -15.01 -5.32 3.13
C SER A 218 -15.39 -4.80 1.74
N GLY A 219 -16.65 -4.56 1.46
CA GLY A 219 -17.10 -3.74 0.32
C GLY A 219 -16.74 -4.19 -1.11
N ALA A 220 -15.84 -5.16 -1.26
CA ALA A 220 -15.27 -5.59 -2.53
C ALA A 220 -15.97 -6.80 -3.16
N ALA A 221 -17.28 -6.95 -2.95
CA ALA A 221 -18.08 -8.06 -3.50
C ALA A 221 -17.89 -8.24 -5.02
N ILE A 222 -17.55 -7.18 -5.73
CA ILE A 222 -17.33 -7.18 -7.18
C ILE A 222 -16.12 -8.05 -7.58
N ASN A 223 -15.10 -8.16 -6.72
CA ASN A 223 -13.85 -8.83 -7.00
C ASN A 223 -13.66 -10.15 -6.23
N ASN A 224 -14.64 -10.58 -5.44
CA ASN A 224 -14.55 -11.81 -4.65
C ASN A 224 -14.18 -13.03 -5.52
N GLY A 225 -13.15 -13.75 -5.11
CA GLY A 225 -12.64 -14.93 -5.81
C GLY A 225 -11.91 -14.66 -7.13
N LYS A 226 -11.80 -13.40 -7.57
CA LYS A 226 -11.12 -13.04 -8.81
C LYS A 226 -9.63 -12.86 -8.61
N TRP A 227 -8.87 -13.17 -9.65
CA TRP A 227 -7.46 -12.82 -9.74
C TRP A 227 -7.29 -11.40 -10.25
N ILE A 228 -6.38 -10.67 -9.63
CA ILE A 228 -5.94 -9.34 -10.05
C ILE A 228 -4.41 -9.35 -10.13
N VAL A 229 -3.87 -8.84 -11.23
CA VAL A 229 -2.41 -8.71 -11.43
C VAL A 229 -2.04 -7.25 -11.34
N GLY A 230 -1.09 -6.90 -10.47
CA GLY A 230 -0.45 -5.59 -10.43
C GLY A 230 0.99 -5.68 -10.92
N GLY A 231 1.43 -4.71 -11.69
CA GLY A 231 2.81 -4.63 -12.16
C GLY A 231 3.35 -3.21 -12.10
N LEU A 232 4.61 -3.08 -11.66
CA LEU A 232 5.33 -1.83 -11.45
C LEU A 232 6.64 -1.84 -12.24
N ASN A 233 7.04 -0.70 -12.81
CA ASN A 233 8.33 -0.51 -13.46
C ASN A 233 9.05 0.70 -12.85
N ALA A 234 10.20 0.47 -12.21
CA ALA A 234 11.08 1.50 -11.66
C ALA A 234 12.29 1.82 -12.55
N THR A 235 12.33 1.30 -13.77
CA THR A 235 13.41 1.61 -14.72
C THR A 235 13.11 2.90 -15.49
N ASP A 236 14.11 3.46 -16.09
CA ASP A 236 14.05 4.68 -16.92
C ASP A 236 13.54 4.43 -18.35
N LYS A 237 13.20 3.17 -18.70
CA LYS A 237 12.77 2.77 -20.04
C LYS A 237 11.46 1.98 -19.99
N PRO A 238 10.66 2.00 -21.09
CA PRO A 238 9.53 1.11 -21.22
C PRO A 238 9.98 -0.36 -21.12
N LEU A 239 9.34 -1.11 -20.24
CA LEU A 239 9.62 -2.51 -20.00
C LEU A 239 8.61 -3.39 -20.75
N THR A 240 9.09 -4.17 -21.71
CA THR A 240 8.25 -5.15 -22.41
C THR A 240 8.42 -6.52 -21.77
N LEU A 241 7.32 -7.11 -21.32
CA LEU A 241 7.30 -8.43 -20.69
C LEU A 241 6.34 -9.37 -21.41
N THR A 242 6.69 -10.65 -21.42
CA THR A 242 5.76 -11.75 -21.74
C THR A 242 5.41 -12.43 -20.43
N LEU A 243 4.24 -12.12 -19.88
CA LEU A 243 3.76 -12.67 -18.61
C LEU A 243 3.16 -14.06 -18.81
N ASN A 244 3.35 -14.93 -17.82
CA ASN A 244 2.68 -16.23 -17.73
C ASN A 244 1.48 -16.10 -16.77
N LEU A 245 0.27 -16.05 -17.32
CA LEU A 245 -0.99 -15.80 -16.65
C LEU A 245 -1.98 -16.95 -16.86
N PRO A 246 -1.70 -18.16 -16.36
CA PRO A 246 -2.54 -19.35 -16.65
C PRO A 246 -3.98 -19.18 -16.14
N VAL A 247 -4.21 -18.37 -15.11
CA VAL A 247 -5.55 -18.06 -14.56
C VAL A 247 -6.46 -17.32 -15.55
N PHE A 248 -5.86 -16.68 -16.57
CA PHE A 248 -6.54 -15.96 -17.64
C PHE A 248 -6.40 -16.63 -19.00
N ALA A 249 -5.88 -17.85 -19.08
CA ALA A 249 -5.62 -18.53 -20.34
C ALA A 249 -6.85 -18.56 -21.27
N GLY A 250 -6.68 -18.10 -22.50
CA GLY A 250 -7.72 -18.02 -23.52
C GLY A 250 -8.76 -16.91 -23.34
N LYS A 251 -8.64 -16.07 -22.29
CA LYS A 251 -9.58 -14.99 -21.99
C LYS A 251 -9.13 -13.66 -22.59
N THR A 252 -10.09 -12.78 -22.78
CA THR A 252 -9.87 -11.33 -22.94
C THR A 252 -10.26 -10.66 -21.63
N VAL A 253 -9.35 -9.88 -21.05
CA VAL A 253 -9.46 -9.30 -19.72
C VAL A 253 -9.29 -7.79 -19.77
N GLU A 254 -9.75 -7.07 -18.73
CA GLU A 254 -9.48 -5.64 -18.59
C GLU A 254 -7.99 -5.43 -18.32
N TYR A 255 -7.46 -4.38 -18.92
CA TYR A 255 -6.06 -4.00 -18.83
C TYR A 255 -5.93 -2.49 -18.61
N LEU A 256 -5.55 -2.11 -17.42
CA LEU A 256 -5.26 -0.73 -17.06
C LEU A 256 -3.76 -0.50 -17.25
N THR A 257 -3.40 0.60 -17.90
CA THR A 257 -2.01 0.91 -18.22
C THR A 257 -1.84 2.40 -18.50
N ASP A 258 -0.59 2.84 -18.62
CA ASP A 258 -0.22 4.21 -18.95
C ASP A 258 0.04 4.35 -20.44
N GLN A 259 -0.43 5.44 -21.05
CA GLN A 259 0.01 5.84 -22.38
C GLN A 259 1.42 6.43 -22.34
N PRO A 260 2.26 6.23 -23.35
CA PRO A 260 3.52 6.96 -23.49
C PRO A 260 3.26 8.46 -23.39
N LYS A 261 4.10 9.18 -22.64
CA LYS A 261 4.01 10.64 -22.55
C LYS A 261 4.30 11.27 -23.89
N LYS A 262 3.51 12.26 -24.27
CA LYS A 262 3.82 13.14 -25.38
C LYS A 262 4.85 14.20 -24.94
N GLN A 263 5.49 14.84 -25.90
CA GLN A 263 6.44 15.91 -25.60
C GLN A 263 5.77 17.03 -24.78
N GLY A 264 6.35 17.38 -23.63
CA GLY A 264 5.84 18.42 -22.72
C GLY A 264 4.86 17.92 -21.66
N GLU A 265 4.37 16.70 -21.73
CA GLU A 265 3.50 16.14 -20.69
C GLU A 265 4.30 15.79 -19.42
N LYS A 266 3.82 16.33 -18.27
CA LYS A 266 4.42 16.05 -16.96
C LYS A 266 3.99 14.68 -16.43
N PHE A 267 2.72 14.37 -16.56
CA PHE A 267 2.09 13.15 -16.03
C PHE A 267 1.69 12.21 -17.15
N TYR A 268 1.58 10.94 -16.81
CA TYR A 268 1.01 9.94 -17.71
C TYR A 268 -0.51 10.10 -17.80
N THR A 269 -1.07 9.66 -18.91
CA THR A 269 -2.51 9.44 -19.06
C THR A 269 -2.78 7.96 -18.88
N SER A 270 -3.57 7.63 -17.87
CA SER A 270 -4.05 6.27 -17.63
C SER A 270 -5.16 5.89 -18.60
N VAL A 271 -5.20 4.65 -19.02
CA VAL A 271 -6.20 4.14 -19.95
C VAL A 271 -6.67 2.73 -19.61
N LYS A 272 -7.94 2.48 -19.87
CA LYS A 272 -8.54 1.14 -19.89
C LYS A 272 -8.45 0.55 -21.30
N LYS A 273 -7.94 -0.66 -21.38
CA LYS A 273 -7.84 -1.45 -22.62
C LYS A 273 -8.30 -2.87 -22.35
N THR A 274 -8.34 -3.67 -23.39
CA THR A 274 -8.48 -5.11 -23.29
C THR A 274 -7.15 -5.79 -23.61
N LEU A 275 -6.87 -6.90 -22.92
CA LEU A 275 -5.70 -7.74 -23.13
C LEU A 275 -6.17 -9.16 -23.46
N LYS A 276 -5.78 -9.67 -24.63
CA LYS A 276 -6.02 -11.07 -24.98
C LYS A 276 -4.89 -11.94 -24.43
N VAL A 277 -5.22 -12.86 -23.56
CA VAL A 277 -4.29 -13.87 -23.04
C VAL A 277 -4.37 -15.10 -23.92
N GLY A 278 -3.23 -15.59 -24.40
CA GLY A 278 -3.17 -16.76 -25.25
C GLY A 278 -3.72 -18.02 -24.55
N LYS A 279 -4.12 -19.06 -25.33
CA LYS A 279 -4.56 -20.34 -24.75
C LYS A 279 -3.46 -21.01 -23.89
N ASN A 280 -2.20 -20.65 -24.12
CA ASN A 280 -1.04 -21.08 -23.33
C ASN A 280 -0.80 -20.22 -22.08
N GLY A 281 -1.70 -19.32 -21.75
CA GLY A 281 -1.59 -18.40 -20.60
C GLY A 281 -0.62 -17.24 -20.79
N LYS A 282 -0.02 -17.05 -21.98
CA LYS A 282 0.95 -15.97 -22.20
C LYS A 282 0.29 -14.70 -22.72
N ALA A 283 0.75 -13.55 -22.22
CA ALA A 283 0.35 -12.23 -22.69
C ALA A 283 1.55 -11.28 -22.72
N LYS A 284 1.63 -10.46 -23.78
CA LYS A 284 2.66 -9.43 -23.91
C LYS A 284 2.12 -8.10 -23.37
N VAL A 285 2.86 -7.47 -22.47
CA VAL A 285 2.52 -6.17 -21.89
C VAL A 285 3.70 -5.21 -22.01
N VAL A 286 3.41 -3.90 -21.92
CA VAL A 286 4.41 -2.84 -21.82
C VAL A 286 4.09 -1.99 -20.61
N ILE A 287 5.08 -1.79 -19.74
CA ILE A 287 4.97 -0.93 -18.55
C ILE A 287 5.87 0.28 -18.77
N GLN A 288 5.29 1.49 -18.74
CA GLN A 288 6.05 2.72 -18.93
C GLN A 288 7.04 2.98 -17.78
N PRO A 289 8.08 3.83 -17.96
CA PRO A 289 8.99 4.22 -16.88
C PRO A 289 8.23 4.86 -15.70
N ASN A 290 8.48 4.41 -14.49
CA ASN A 290 7.72 4.79 -13.29
C ASN A 290 6.20 4.61 -13.47
N GLY A 291 5.81 3.69 -14.32
CA GLY A 291 4.44 3.36 -14.67
C GLY A 291 3.98 2.03 -14.12
N GLY A 292 2.70 1.75 -14.27
CA GLY A 292 2.06 0.53 -13.81
C GLY A 292 1.18 -0.17 -14.82
N ILE A 293 0.81 -1.40 -14.46
CA ILE A 293 -0.26 -2.16 -15.13
C ILE A 293 -1.15 -2.85 -14.10
N ILE A 294 -2.42 -2.99 -14.45
CA ILE A 294 -3.36 -3.85 -13.72
C ILE A 294 -4.12 -4.70 -14.73
N ILE A 295 -4.30 -5.99 -14.42
CA ILE A 295 -5.04 -6.95 -15.24
C ILE A 295 -6.07 -7.65 -14.34
N ASN A 296 -7.35 -7.60 -14.72
CA ASN A 296 -8.46 -8.21 -13.96
C ASN A 296 -9.61 -8.70 -14.86
#